data_11c3b270fc5c31612743c553ca2b5c9c
#
_entry.id   11c3b270fc5c31612743c553ca2b5c9c
#
_cell.length_a   1.000
_cell.length_b   1.000
_cell.length_c   1.000
_cell.angle_alpha   90.00
_cell.angle_beta   90.00
_cell.angle_gamma   90.00
#
_symmetry.space_group_name_H-M   'P 1'
#
loop_
_entity.id
_entity.type
_entity.pdbx_description
1 polymer ?
#
loop_
_entity_poly.entity_id
_entity_poly.type
_entity_poly.pdbx_seq_one_letter_code
_entity_poly.pdbx_strand_id
1 'polypeptide(L)' 'MGCQMDSKQYTYRVTWSAEDNEYVGLCAEFPSLSWHDADQSKAFSAIEELVADMISNNEKVPTPLFGKI' A
#
# COMPACT_ATOMS: atom_id res chain seq x y z
N MET A 1 4.16 18.63 12.95
CA MET A 1 3.68 18.38 12.45
C MET A 1 4.03 18.01 11.22
N GLY A 2 3.77 17.53 10.46
CA GLY A 2 3.97 17.34 9.11
C GLY A 2 5.25 16.68 8.69
N CYS A 3 6.06 16.36 9.60
CA CYS A 3 7.31 15.74 9.19
C CYS A 3 7.21 14.27 9.02
N GLN A 4 6.12 13.68 9.47
CA GLN A 4 6.03 12.26 9.38
C GLN A 4 5.59 11.79 8.03
N MET A 5 6.10 10.63 7.62
CA MET A 5 5.61 10.00 6.42
C MET A 5 4.27 9.40 6.73
N ASP A 6 3.33 9.65 5.86
CA ASP A 6 1.99 9.15 6.02
C ASP A 6 1.76 8.04 5.02
N SER A 7 1.11 6.97 5.43
CA SER A 7 0.82 5.87 4.50
C SER A 7 0.03 6.36 3.30
N LYS A 8 -0.68 7.47 3.43
CA LYS A 8 -1.44 8.02 2.32
C LYS A 8 -0.59 8.70 1.27
N GLN A 9 0.68 8.89 1.54
CA GLN A 9 1.59 9.49 0.57
C GLN A 9 2.21 8.48 -0.35
N TYR A 10 1.97 7.20 -0.10
CA TYR A 10 2.52 6.15 -0.93
C TYR A 10 1.59 5.86 -2.11
N THR A 11 2.12 5.18 -3.10
CA THR A 11 1.40 4.93 -4.34
C THR A 11 0.73 3.57 -4.27
N TYR A 12 -0.58 3.57 -4.10
CA TYR A 12 -1.34 2.35 -3.99
C TYR A 12 -2.11 2.11 -5.28
N ARG A 13 -2.38 0.84 -5.54
CA ARG A 13 -3.29 0.51 -6.62
C ARG A 13 -3.93 -0.84 -6.36
N VAL A 14 -5.09 -1.03 -6.92
CA VAL A 14 -5.82 -2.28 -6.81
C VAL A 14 -6.13 -2.74 -8.23
N THR A 15 -5.82 -3.99 -8.49
CA THR A 15 -6.06 -4.57 -9.81
C THR A 15 -6.86 -5.85 -9.66
N TRP A 16 -7.55 -6.22 -10.73
CA TRP A 16 -8.34 -7.43 -10.73
C TRP A 16 -7.47 -8.61 -11.20
N SER A 17 -7.53 -9.70 -10.46
CA SER A 17 -6.82 -10.91 -10.83
C SER A 17 -7.83 -11.95 -11.28
N ALA A 18 -7.91 -12.17 -12.57
CA ALA A 18 -8.86 -13.14 -13.11
C ALA A 18 -8.52 -14.56 -12.70
N GLU A 19 -7.24 -14.82 -12.52
CA GLU A 19 -6.80 -16.16 -12.12
C GLU A 19 -7.26 -16.51 -10.72
N ASP A 20 -7.22 -15.53 -9.83
CA ASP A 20 -7.59 -15.74 -8.44
C ASP A 20 -9.03 -15.33 -8.16
N ASN A 21 -9.66 -14.72 -9.15
CA ASN A 21 -11.03 -14.25 -9.02
C ASN A 21 -11.18 -13.31 -7.83
N GLU A 22 -10.23 -12.40 -7.69
CA GLU A 22 -10.27 -11.45 -6.59
C GLU A 22 -9.42 -10.24 -6.94
N TYR A 23 -9.52 -9.20 -6.11
CA TYR A 23 -8.74 -7.99 -6.29
C TYR A 23 -7.43 -8.10 -5.53
N VAL A 24 -6.40 -7.47 -6.05
CA VAL A 24 -5.08 -7.46 -5.44
C VAL A 24 -4.67 -6.03 -5.19
N GLY A 25 -4.39 -5.73 -3.93
CA GLY A 25 -3.88 -4.41 -3.56
C GLY A 25 -2.37 -4.42 -3.58
N LEU A 26 -1.79 -3.37 -4.14
CA LEU A 26 -0.35 -3.27 -4.32
C LEU A 26 0.11 -1.88 -3.94
N CYS A 27 1.38 -1.79 -3.58
CA CYS A 27 2.02 -0.51 -3.30
C CYS A 27 3.32 -0.46 -4.07
N ALA A 28 3.51 0.59 -4.86
CA ALA A 28 4.68 0.71 -5.72
C ALA A 28 5.98 0.77 -4.93
N GLU A 29 5.95 1.41 -3.77
CA GLU A 29 7.15 1.55 -2.94
C GLU A 29 7.49 0.28 -2.17
N PHE A 30 6.54 -0.63 -2.06
CA PHE A 30 6.72 -1.89 -1.37
C PHE A 30 6.31 -3.03 -2.29
N PRO A 31 7.11 -3.32 -3.30
CA PRO A 31 6.69 -4.30 -4.32
C PRO A 31 6.51 -5.72 -3.79
N SER A 32 7.06 -6.01 -2.63
CA SER A 32 6.88 -7.33 -2.04
C SER A 32 5.59 -7.46 -1.26
N LEU A 33 4.89 -6.37 -1.02
CA LEU A 33 3.63 -6.42 -0.30
C LEU A 33 2.47 -6.51 -1.26
N SER A 34 1.50 -7.32 -0.90
CA SER A 34 0.26 -7.41 -1.66
C SER A 34 -0.83 -7.93 -0.76
N TRP A 35 -2.06 -7.68 -1.14
CA TRP A 35 -3.22 -8.16 -0.39
C TRP A 35 -4.29 -8.57 -1.36
N HIS A 36 -4.88 -9.73 -1.14
CA HIS A 36 -5.91 -10.28 -2.00
C HIS A 36 -7.24 -10.24 -1.26
N ASP A 37 -8.26 -9.74 -1.92
CA ASP A 37 -9.59 -9.68 -1.33
C ASP A 37 -10.63 -9.67 -2.44
N ALA A 38 -11.78 -10.26 -2.18
CA ALA A 38 -12.86 -10.27 -3.16
C ALA A 38 -13.47 -8.88 -3.35
N ASP A 39 -13.25 -7.99 -2.39
CA ASP A 39 -13.82 -6.65 -2.42
C ASP A 39 -12.72 -5.65 -2.72
N GLN A 40 -12.97 -4.79 -3.72
CA GLN A 40 -11.97 -3.81 -4.14
C GLN A 40 -11.63 -2.83 -3.01
N SER A 41 -12.66 -2.36 -2.30
CA SER A 41 -12.43 -1.41 -1.20
C SER A 41 -11.61 -2.03 -0.09
N LYS A 42 -11.87 -3.29 0.20
CA LYS A 42 -11.14 -3.96 1.26
C LYS A 42 -9.70 -4.23 0.86
N ALA A 43 -9.47 -4.54 -0.41
CA ALA A 43 -8.11 -4.75 -0.87
C ALA A 43 -7.31 -3.45 -0.73
N PHE A 44 -7.91 -2.33 -1.08
CA PHE A 44 -7.25 -1.04 -0.97
C PHE A 44 -6.95 -0.71 0.49
N SER A 45 -7.94 -0.85 1.36
CA SER A 45 -7.76 -0.55 2.77
C SER A 45 -6.72 -1.45 3.41
N ALA A 46 -6.72 -2.72 3.03
CA ALA A 46 -5.78 -3.67 3.62
C ALA A 46 -4.34 -3.37 3.22
N ILE A 47 -4.11 -3.06 1.95
CA ILE A 47 -2.74 -2.75 1.53
C ILE A 47 -2.27 -1.46 2.18
N GLU A 48 -3.17 -0.51 2.35
CA GLU A 48 -2.83 0.74 3.02
C GLU A 48 -2.43 0.48 4.46
N GLU A 49 -3.15 -0.39 5.15
CA GLU A 49 -2.83 -0.74 6.53
C GLU A 49 -1.52 -1.51 6.63
N LEU A 50 -1.24 -2.36 5.66
CA LEU A 50 0.03 -3.08 5.65
C LEU A 50 1.19 -2.11 5.55
N VAL A 51 1.07 -1.12 4.67
CA VAL A 51 2.13 -0.15 4.50
C VAL A 51 2.27 0.70 5.76
N ALA A 52 1.15 1.10 6.36
CA ALA A 52 1.21 1.87 7.59
C ALA A 52 1.92 1.11 8.69
N ASP A 53 1.66 -0.19 8.77
CA ASP A 53 2.29 -1.04 9.74
C ASP A 53 3.79 -1.14 9.49
N MET A 54 4.18 -1.27 8.25
CA MET A 54 5.58 -1.31 7.88
C MET A 54 6.29 -0.02 8.24
N ILE A 55 5.65 1.10 7.99
CA ILE A 55 6.23 2.40 8.33
C ILE A 55 6.42 2.51 9.84
N SER A 56 5.44 2.04 10.60
CA SER A 56 5.53 2.13 12.05
C SER A 56 6.63 1.24 12.62
N ASN A 57 6.87 0.10 11.99
CA ASN A 57 7.77 -0.89 12.55
C ASN A 57 9.17 -0.86 11.96
N ASN A 58 9.37 -0.12 10.88
CA ASN A 58 10.67 -0.07 10.23
C ASN A 58 11.22 1.33 10.29
N GLU A 59 12.50 1.41 10.59
CA GLU A 59 13.15 2.71 10.57
C GLU A 59 13.50 3.15 9.18
N LYS A 60 13.71 2.19 8.29
CA LYS A 60 14.08 2.52 6.93
C LYS A 60 12.96 2.11 6.01
N VAL A 61 12.25 3.10 5.50
CA VAL A 61 11.19 2.86 4.55
C VAL A 61 11.48 3.68 3.30
N PRO A 62 11.01 3.23 2.14
CA PRO A 62 11.25 3.99 0.92
C PRO A 62 10.53 5.33 0.94
N THR A 63 11.08 6.29 0.25
CA THR A 63 10.44 7.58 0.11
C THR A 63 9.23 7.43 -0.79
N PRO A 64 8.12 8.05 -0.43
CA PRO A 64 6.93 7.98 -1.30
C PRO A 64 7.21 8.61 -2.65
N LEU A 65 6.69 7.99 -3.69
CA LEU A 65 6.92 8.48 -5.04
C LEU A 65 6.20 9.79 -5.31
N PHE A 66 5.02 9.94 -4.71
CA PHE A 66 4.27 11.16 -4.92
C PHE A 66 4.36 12.16 -3.80
N GLY A 67 4.72 11.76 -2.64
CA GLY A 67 4.82 12.68 -1.53
C GLY A 67 6.05 13.55 -1.58
N LYS A 68 6.90 13.32 -2.56
CA LYS A 68 8.13 14.03 -2.63
C LYS A 68 8.02 15.23 -3.52
N ILE A 69 8.41 16.33 -3.06
CA ILE A 69 8.37 17.56 -3.84
C ILE A 69 9.75 18.15 -3.93
#